data_15deec0b8aa4ba3129619104054a07cc
#
_entry.id   15deec0b8aa4ba3129619104054a07cc
#
_cell.length_a   1.000
_cell.length_b   1.000
_cell.length_c   1.000
_cell.angle_alpha   90.00
_cell.angle_beta   90.00
_cell.angle_gamma   90.00
#
_symmetry.space_group_name_H-M   'P 1'
#
loop_
_entity.id
_entity.type
_entity.pdbx_description
1 polymer ?
#
loop_
_entity_poly.entity_id
_entity_poly.type
_entity_poly.pdbx_seq_one_letter_code
_entity_poly.pdbx_strand_id
1 'polypeptide(L)'
;MFMSPHTTVGSGPAAAVVCGDVNIAPTDADVFDPDAYIGQTHVTPREREALAELQAVGLHDVVRDRWPGERVFSYWDYRAGMFHQDLGMRIDLILAGDPVAARVQAAWIDRQARKGKGPSDHAPVIVDLDEAPDGDIGPMVPPPSNPVTRRGAKKLPQA
;
A
#
# COMPACT_ATOMS: atom_id res chain seq x y z
N MET A 1 -8.01 -41.34 31.63
CA MET A 1 -7.62 -41.34 30.23
C MET A 1 -7.97 -39.95 29.70
N PHE A 2 -7.02 -38.98 29.78
CA PHE A 2 -7.23 -37.62 29.35
C PHE A 2 -6.78 -37.47 27.92
N MET A 3 -7.71 -37.17 27.02
CA MET A 3 -7.39 -36.78 25.64
C MET A 3 -6.93 -35.33 25.65
N SER A 4 -5.67 -35.11 25.27
CA SER A 4 -5.17 -33.77 24.98
C SER A 4 -5.85 -33.21 23.74
N PRO A 5 -6.25 -31.92 23.74
CA PRO A 5 -6.77 -31.29 22.54
C PRO A 5 -5.63 -31.14 21.53
N HIS A 6 -5.78 -31.76 20.37
CA HIS A 6 -4.93 -31.50 19.21
C HIS A 6 -5.21 -30.06 18.78
N THR A 7 -4.29 -29.17 19.09
CA THR A 7 -4.24 -27.85 18.49
C THR A 7 -3.92 -28.05 17.01
N THR A 8 -4.91 -27.90 16.15
CA THR A 8 -4.69 -27.78 14.71
C THR A 8 -3.95 -26.46 14.50
N VAL A 9 -2.64 -26.54 14.31
CA VAL A 9 -1.85 -25.40 13.83
C VAL A 9 -2.39 -25.11 12.43
N GLY A 10 -3.09 -24.00 12.27
CA GLY A 10 -3.56 -23.56 10.98
C GLY A 10 -2.37 -23.45 10.04
N SER A 11 -2.46 -24.11 8.90
CA SER A 11 -1.47 -24.03 7.82
C SER A 11 -1.62 -22.70 7.09
N GLY A 12 -1.31 -21.58 7.77
CA GLY A 12 -1.06 -20.32 7.10
C GLY A 12 0.27 -20.40 6.34
N PRO A 13 0.49 -19.57 5.32
CA PRO A 13 1.75 -19.59 4.61
C PRO A 13 2.88 -19.37 5.61
N ALA A 14 3.83 -20.30 5.64
CA ALA A 14 5.08 -20.15 6.39
C ALA A 14 5.71 -18.81 6.00
N ALA A 15 6.62 -18.28 6.77
CA ALA A 15 7.31 -16.99 6.62
C ALA A 15 7.45 -16.49 5.15
N ALA A 16 6.32 -16.15 4.52
CA ALA A 16 6.23 -15.75 3.11
C ALA A 16 6.04 -14.24 3.03
N VAL A 17 6.68 -13.64 2.01
CA VAL A 17 6.47 -12.25 1.62
C VAL A 17 6.24 -12.20 0.12
N VAL A 18 5.18 -11.51 -0.30
CA VAL A 18 4.91 -11.15 -1.69
C VAL A 18 4.96 -9.62 -1.77
N CYS A 19 5.87 -9.08 -2.56
CA CYS A 19 6.04 -7.64 -2.64
C CYS A 19 6.33 -7.16 -4.08
N GLY A 20 5.94 -5.93 -4.36
CA GLY A 20 6.19 -5.27 -5.64
C GLY A 20 5.02 -4.43 -6.11
N ASP A 21 5.15 -3.92 -7.34
CA ASP A 21 4.07 -3.28 -8.07
C ASP A 21 3.07 -4.33 -8.54
N VAL A 22 1.92 -4.38 -7.89
CA VAL A 22 0.83 -5.30 -8.26
C VAL A 22 -0.16 -4.66 -9.24
N ASN A 23 0.01 -3.38 -9.52
CA ASN A 23 -0.87 -2.58 -10.39
C ASN A 23 -2.35 -2.60 -9.97
N ILE A 24 -2.65 -2.85 -8.70
CA ILE A 24 -4.00 -2.87 -8.14
C ILE A 24 -4.02 -2.01 -6.88
N ALA A 25 -4.94 -1.03 -6.84
CA ALA A 25 -5.27 -0.30 -5.63
C ALA A 25 -6.32 -1.10 -4.83
N PRO A 26 -5.99 -1.62 -3.64
CA PRO A 26 -6.83 -2.57 -2.93
C PRO A 26 -8.22 -2.05 -2.59
N THR A 27 -8.30 -0.77 -2.23
CA THR A 27 -9.55 -0.12 -1.80
C THR A 27 -9.66 1.31 -2.34
N ASP A 28 -10.78 1.95 -2.11
CA ASP A 28 -10.99 3.36 -2.46
C ASP A 28 -10.11 4.32 -1.66
N ALA A 29 -9.63 3.92 -0.49
CA ALA A 29 -8.64 4.68 0.28
C ALA A 29 -7.25 4.70 -0.38
N ASP A 30 -7.01 3.79 -1.33
CA ASP A 30 -5.73 3.62 -2.02
C ASP A 30 -5.64 4.42 -3.33
N VAL A 31 -6.62 5.25 -3.64
CA VAL A 31 -6.62 6.17 -4.76
C VAL A 31 -6.98 7.57 -4.32
N PHE A 32 -6.45 8.58 -5.02
CA PHE A 32 -6.69 9.98 -4.64
C PHE A 32 -8.16 10.41 -4.85
N ASP A 33 -8.84 9.86 -5.85
CA ASP A 33 -10.24 10.13 -6.19
C ASP A 33 -10.88 8.88 -6.80
N PRO A 34 -11.61 8.08 -6.02
CA PRO A 34 -12.23 6.85 -6.51
C PRO A 34 -13.19 7.07 -7.69
N ASP A 35 -13.92 8.19 -7.71
CA ASP A 35 -14.89 8.49 -8.76
C ASP A 35 -14.20 8.74 -10.12
N ALA A 36 -12.98 9.30 -10.09
CA ALA A 36 -12.17 9.53 -11.28
C ALA A 36 -11.68 8.22 -11.93
N TYR A 37 -11.64 7.13 -11.15
CA TYR A 37 -11.14 5.82 -11.60
C TYR A 37 -12.24 4.83 -11.96
N ILE A 38 -13.53 5.19 -11.88
CA ILE A 38 -14.62 4.29 -12.25
C ILE A 38 -14.43 3.79 -13.69
N GLY A 39 -14.32 2.46 -13.85
CA GLY A 39 -14.11 1.79 -15.13
C GLY A 39 -12.67 1.85 -15.67
N GLN A 40 -11.73 2.41 -14.91
CA GLN A 40 -10.30 2.40 -15.23
C GLN A 40 -9.61 1.14 -14.69
N THR A 41 -8.43 0.83 -15.20
CA THR A 41 -7.53 -0.19 -14.63
C THR A 41 -7.10 0.17 -13.22
N HIS A 42 -6.57 -0.78 -12.48
CA HIS A 42 -6.09 -0.71 -11.09
C HIS A 42 -7.19 -0.74 -10.02
N VAL A 43 -8.46 -0.51 -10.36
CA VAL A 43 -9.56 -0.41 -9.40
C VAL A 43 -10.78 -1.26 -9.75
N THR A 44 -10.70 -2.06 -10.83
CA THR A 44 -11.84 -2.88 -11.25
C THR A 44 -12.18 -3.92 -10.17
N PRO A 45 -13.45 -4.30 -10.02
CA PRO A 45 -13.85 -5.35 -9.08
C PRO A 45 -13.06 -6.65 -9.27
N ARG A 46 -12.78 -7.03 -10.53
CA ARG A 46 -12.05 -8.27 -10.85
C ARG A 46 -10.58 -8.21 -10.38
N GLU A 47 -9.91 -7.07 -10.54
CA GLU A 47 -8.54 -6.88 -10.06
C GLU A 47 -8.50 -6.96 -8.54
N ARG A 48 -9.40 -6.26 -7.85
CA ARG A 48 -9.51 -6.29 -6.39
C ARG A 48 -9.89 -7.66 -5.84
N GLU A 49 -10.75 -8.40 -6.52
CA GLU A 49 -11.12 -9.77 -6.16
C GLU A 49 -9.90 -10.71 -6.27
N ALA A 50 -9.12 -10.64 -7.35
CA ALA A 50 -7.91 -11.42 -7.51
C ALA A 50 -6.87 -11.12 -6.41
N LEU A 51 -6.72 -9.85 -5.99
CA LEU A 51 -5.88 -9.48 -4.87
C LEU A 51 -6.41 -10.03 -3.54
N ALA A 52 -7.73 -9.97 -3.32
CA ALA A 52 -8.36 -10.51 -2.13
C ALA A 52 -8.20 -12.04 -2.03
N GLU A 53 -8.29 -12.76 -3.15
CA GLU A 53 -8.00 -14.20 -3.21
C GLU A 53 -6.54 -14.49 -2.80
N LEU A 54 -5.59 -13.67 -3.26
CA LEU A 54 -4.19 -13.80 -2.85
C LEU A 54 -4.02 -13.55 -1.35
N GLN A 55 -4.71 -12.55 -0.79
CA GLN A 55 -4.66 -12.27 0.65
C GLN A 55 -5.36 -13.37 1.48
N ALA A 56 -6.39 -14.01 0.94
CA ALA A 56 -7.14 -15.07 1.63
C ALA A 56 -6.31 -16.32 1.99
N VAL A 57 -5.13 -16.48 1.41
CA VAL A 57 -4.19 -17.55 1.82
C VAL A 57 -3.44 -17.23 3.12
N GLY A 58 -3.77 -16.12 3.79
CA GLY A 58 -3.18 -15.67 5.05
C GLY A 58 -2.04 -14.66 4.89
N LEU A 59 -2.14 -13.80 3.88
CA LEU A 59 -1.19 -12.70 3.64
C LEU A 59 -1.80 -11.36 4.09
N HIS A 60 -1.10 -10.64 4.94
CA HIS A 60 -1.45 -9.34 5.47
C HIS A 60 -0.82 -8.21 4.66
N ASP A 61 -1.58 -7.18 4.32
CA ASP A 61 -1.05 -5.94 3.76
C ASP A 61 -0.44 -5.11 4.91
N VAL A 62 0.85 -5.26 5.14
CA VAL A 62 1.53 -4.71 6.31
C VAL A 62 1.55 -3.18 6.37
N VAL A 63 1.46 -2.51 5.23
CA VAL A 63 1.35 -1.04 5.19
C VAL A 63 -0.05 -0.62 5.60
N ARG A 64 -1.09 -1.27 5.07
CA ARG A 64 -2.48 -0.94 5.40
C ARG A 64 -2.82 -1.30 6.84
N ASP A 65 -2.30 -2.41 7.36
CA ASP A 65 -2.47 -2.80 8.76
C ASP A 65 -1.84 -1.78 9.72
N ARG A 66 -0.69 -1.22 9.35
CA ARG A 66 -0.02 -0.17 10.11
C ARG A 66 -0.76 1.17 10.06
N TRP A 67 -1.34 1.51 8.91
CA TRP A 67 -1.95 2.81 8.63
C TRP A 67 -3.39 2.66 8.09
N PRO A 68 -4.33 2.12 8.88
CA PRO A 68 -5.66 1.72 8.38
C PRO A 68 -6.54 2.89 7.92
N GLY A 69 -6.32 4.08 8.46
CA GLY A 69 -7.10 5.28 8.13
C GLY A 69 -6.38 6.29 7.24
N GLU A 70 -5.12 6.04 6.92
CA GLU A 70 -4.29 7.05 6.26
C GLU A 70 -4.36 6.94 4.73
N ARG A 71 -4.28 8.09 4.07
CA ARG A 71 -4.09 8.17 2.63
C ARG A 71 -2.61 8.01 2.31
N VAL A 72 -2.25 6.82 1.83
CA VAL A 72 -0.88 6.44 1.53
C VAL A 72 -0.79 6.08 0.07
N PHE A 73 0.12 6.71 -0.67
CA PHE A 73 0.33 6.47 -2.09
C PHE A 73 1.78 6.12 -2.37
N SER A 74 1.99 5.18 -3.30
CA SER A 74 3.29 4.74 -3.76
C SER A 74 3.59 5.16 -5.20
N TYR A 75 2.57 5.52 -5.96
CA TYR A 75 2.65 5.90 -7.38
C TYR A 75 1.98 7.25 -7.64
N TRP A 76 2.59 8.07 -8.48
CA TRP A 76 2.03 9.32 -9.02
C TRP A 76 2.47 9.50 -10.47
N ASP A 77 1.52 9.57 -11.40
CA ASP A 77 1.81 9.86 -12.80
C ASP A 77 2.64 11.15 -12.95
N TYR A 78 3.54 11.17 -13.91
CA TYR A 78 4.35 12.37 -14.23
C TYR A 78 3.53 13.55 -14.75
N ARG A 79 2.36 13.25 -15.33
CA ARG A 79 1.50 14.24 -15.98
C ARG A 79 0.86 15.19 -14.98
N ALA A 80 0.56 16.42 -15.44
CA ALA A 80 -0.23 17.41 -14.74
C ALA A 80 0.25 17.75 -13.31
N GLY A 81 1.51 17.44 -12.95
CA GLY A 81 2.05 17.69 -11.62
C GLY A 81 1.37 16.87 -10.52
N MET A 82 0.88 15.68 -10.83
CA MET A 82 0.11 14.83 -9.91
C MET A 82 0.87 14.54 -8.61
N PHE A 83 2.19 14.33 -8.68
CA PHE A 83 3.01 14.16 -7.47
C PHE A 83 2.95 15.35 -6.52
N HIS A 84 3.03 16.58 -7.04
CA HIS A 84 3.01 17.80 -6.22
C HIS A 84 1.62 18.08 -5.63
N GLN A 85 0.58 17.60 -6.29
CA GLN A 85 -0.81 17.72 -5.85
C GLN A 85 -1.27 16.55 -4.99
N ASP A 86 -0.39 15.55 -4.78
CA ASP A 86 -0.69 14.30 -4.09
C ASP A 86 -1.87 13.53 -4.70
N LEU A 87 -1.96 13.53 -6.04
CA LEU A 87 -2.94 12.78 -6.80
C LEU A 87 -2.36 11.40 -7.16
N GLY A 88 -2.29 10.52 -6.18
CA GLY A 88 -1.59 9.24 -6.30
C GLY A 88 -2.46 8.03 -6.10
N MET A 89 -1.81 6.88 -6.22
CA MET A 89 -2.36 5.56 -5.91
C MET A 89 -1.36 4.76 -5.08
N ARG A 90 -1.86 3.84 -4.26
CA ARG A 90 -1.03 2.81 -3.63
C ARG A 90 -1.24 1.50 -4.38
N ILE A 91 -0.26 1.14 -5.20
CA ILE A 91 -0.26 -0.05 -6.05
C ILE A 91 0.97 -0.94 -5.84
N ASP A 92 1.95 -0.44 -5.08
CA ASP A 92 3.09 -1.21 -4.60
C ASP A 92 2.75 -1.75 -3.20
N LEU A 93 2.72 -3.06 -3.05
CA LEU A 93 2.29 -3.72 -1.82
C LEU A 93 3.41 -4.58 -1.24
N ILE A 94 3.36 -4.76 0.07
CA ILE A 94 4.12 -5.77 0.80
C ILE A 94 3.09 -6.60 1.58
N LEU A 95 2.88 -7.81 1.12
CA LEU A 95 1.99 -8.78 1.73
C LEU A 95 2.82 -9.81 2.48
N ALA A 96 2.54 -10.03 3.76
CA ALA A 96 3.32 -10.91 4.61
C ALA A 96 2.45 -11.92 5.35
N GLY A 97 2.91 -13.16 5.45
CA GLY A 97 2.29 -14.17 6.30
C GLY A 97 2.49 -13.85 7.79
N ASP A 98 1.64 -14.42 8.67
CA ASP A 98 1.63 -14.17 10.12
C ASP A 98 3.02 -14.09 10.77
N PRO A 99 3.96 -15.04 10.52
CA PRO A 99 5.26 -15.02 11.19
C PRO A 99 6.12 -13.80 10.83
N VAL A 100 5.94 -13.23 9.63
CA VAL A 100 6.66 -12.02 9.18
C VAL A 100 5.90 -10.78 9.60
N ALA A 101 4.58 -10.76 9.43
CA ALA A 101 3.73 -9.64 9.82
C ALA A 101 3.89 -9.29 11.32
N ALA A 102 4.01 -10.32 12.18
CA ALA A 102 4.22 -10.14 13.62
C ALA A 102 5.57 -9.45 13.98
N ARG A 103 6.54 -9.43 13.06
CA ARG A 103 7.86 -8.82 13.25
C ARG A 103 7.94 -7.39 12.74
N VAL A 104 6.90 -6.89 12.06
CA VAL A 104 6.89 -5.54 11.48
C VAL A 104 6.91 -4.51 12.60
N GLN A 105 7.97 -3.72 12.67
CA GLN A 105 8.13 -2.59 13.60
C GLN A 105 7.74 -1.28 12.96
N ALA A 106 7.98 -1.11 11.65
CA ALA A 106 7.63 0.07 10.88
C ALA A 106 7.30 -0.27 9.44
N ALA A 107 6.41 0.54 8.84
CA ALA A 107 6.08 0.48 7.41
C ALA A 107 5.73 1.88 6.93
N TRP A 108 6.31 2.33 5.81
CA TRP A 108 6.05 3.67 5.26
C TRP A 108 6.38 3.76 3.76
N ILE A 109 6.02 4.90 3.17
CA ILE A 109 6.38 5.26 1.79
C ILE A 109 7.45 6.35 1.81
N ASP A 110 8.58 6.12 1.15
CA ASP A 110 9.63 7.13 1.01
C ASP A 110 9.36 8.05 -0.21
N ARG A 111 8.56 9.10 0.00
CA ARG A 111 8.33 10.13 -1.03
C ARG A 111 9.59 10.92 -1.37
N GLN A 112 10.62 10.93 -0.52
CA GLN A 112 11.86 11.64 -0.81
C GLN A 112 12.55 11.09 -2.06
N ALA A 113 12.44 9.79 -2.30
CA ALA A 113 12.97 9.14 -3.49
C ALA A 113 12.34 9.66 -4.81
N ARG A 114 11.16 10.27 -4.73
CA ARG A 114 10.45 10.92 -5.86
C ARG A 114 10.94 12.34 -6.17
N LYS A 115 11.84 12.88 -5.36
CA LYS A 115 12.39 14.23 -5.56
C LYS A 115 13.72 14.15 -6.31
N GLY A 116 14.06 15.21 -7.03
CA GLY A 116 15.32 15.30 -7.75
C GLY A 116 15.14 15.26 -9.27
N LYS A 117 16.22 14.92 -9.99
CA LYS A 117 16.25 14.92 -11.46
C LYS A 117 15.94 13.51 -11.97
N GLY A 118 14.84 13.38 -12.74
CA GLY A 118 14.44 12.13 -13.39
C GLY A 118 14.12 10.99 -12.43
N PRO A 119 13.30 11.23 -11.35
CA PRO A 119 12.94 10.17 -10.43
C PRO A 119 11.95 9.20 -11.06
N SER A 120 11.81 8.01 -10.48
CA SER A 120 10.72 7.08 -10.81
C SER A 120 9.35 7.73 -10.55
N ASP A 121 8.29 7.26 -11.19
CA ASP A 121 6.89 7.56 -10.84
C ASP A 121 6.39 6.77 -9.62
N HIS A 122 7.16 5.79 -9.15
CA HIS A 122 6.96 5.08 -7.89
C HIS A 122 7.90 5.58 -6.80
N ALA A 123 7.41 5.55 -5.56
CA ALA A 123 8.20 5.72 -4.35
C ALA A 123 8.42 4.36 -3.65
N PRO A 124 9.59 4.11 -3.07
CA PRO A 124 9.82 2.89 -2.32
C PRO A 124 8.80 2.71 -1.19
N VAL A 125 8.29 1.50 -1.08
CA VAL A 125 7.56 1.02 0.09
C VAL A 125 8.56 0.30 0.98
N ILE A 126 8.66 0.69 2.25
CA ILE A 126 9.67 0.23 3.17
C ILE A 126 9.00 -0.41 4.39
N VAL A 127 9.55 -1.52 4.84
CA VAL A 127 9.16 -2.22 6.06
C VAL A 127 10.40 -2.59 6.84
N ASP A 128 10.45 -2.23 8.11
CA ASP A 128 11.47 -2.68 9.05
C ASP A 128 10.93 -3.81 9.92
N LEU A 129 11.72 -4.86 10.04
CA LEU A 129 11.44 -6.03 10.85
C LEU A 129 12.35 -6.04 12.08
N ASP A 130 11.79 -6.38 13.24
CA ASP A 130 12.48 -6.58 14.52
C ASP A 130 13.04 -5.32 15.18
N GLU A 131 13.49 -4.34 14.41
CA GLU A 131 14.02 -3.07 14.92
C GLU A 131 13.20 -1.91 14.36
N ALA A 132 12.86 -0.95 15.22
CA ALA A 132 12.24 0.29 14.77
C ALA A 132 13.33 1.23 14.22
N PRO A 133 13.11 1.94 13.12
CA PRO A 133 14.05 2.93 12.60
C PRO A 133 14.16 4.13 13.54
N ASP A 134 15.28 4.84 13.47
CA ASP A 134 15.46 6.10 14.17
C ASP A 134 14.54 7.19 13.58
N GLY A 135 13.85 7.91 14.46
CA GLY A 135 13.02 9.06 14.10
C GLY A 135 11.55 8.73 13.82
N ASP A 136 10.78 9.80 13.54
CA ASP A 136 9.37 9.70 13.20
C ASP A 136 9.21 9.34 11.74
N ILE A 137 8.63 8.19 11.51
CA ILE A 137 8.28 7.68 10.21
C ILE A 137 6.76 7.61 10.10
N GLY A 138 6.19 8.73 9.72
CA GLY A 138 4.77 8.76 9.35
C GLY A 138 4.48 7.85 8.15
N PRO A 139 3.20 7.73 7.75
CA PRO A 139 2.78 6.83 6.66
C PRO A 139 3.43 7.15 5.31
N MET A 140 3.74 8.40 5.07
CA MET A 140 4.56 8.88 3.93
C MET A 140 5.61 9.88 4.42
N VAL A 141 6.88 9.67 4.07
CA VAL A 141 8.01 10.50 4.49
C VAL A 141 8.79 11.00 3.28
N PRO A 142 8.96 12.30 3.11
CA PRO A 142 8.26 13.37 3.81
C PRO A 142 6.78 13.43 3.44
N PRO A 143 5.92 14.00 4.29
CA PRO A 143 4.51 14.15 3.96
C PRO A 143 4.34 15.05 2.72
N PRO A 144 3.22 14.93 1.98
CA PRO A 144 2.96 15.76 0.82
C PRO A 144 2.95 17.24 1.21
N SER A 145 3.58 18.08 0.37
CA SER A 145 3.65 19.54 0.59
C SER A 145 2.28 20.20 0.48
N ASN A 146 1.42 19.64 -0.37
CA ASN A 146 0.05 20.11 -0.61
C ASN A 146 -0.90 18.91 -0.52
N PRO A 147 -1.36 18.53 0.68
CA PRO A 147 -2.35 17.48 0.82
C PRO A 147 -3.61 17.86 0.05
N VAL A 148 -4.14 16.92 -0.71
CA VAL A 148 -5.38 17.12 -1.47
C VAL A 148 -6.52 17.33 -0.47
N THR A 149 -6.91 18.58 -0.28
CA THR A 149 -8.22 18.87 0.30
C THR A 149 -9.25 18.52 -0.77
N ARG A 150 -10.23 17.66 -0.44
CA ARG A 150 -11.36 17.29 -1.32
C ARG A 150 -12.13 18.55 -1.76
N ARG A 151 -11.65 19.25 -2.79
CA ARG A 151 -12.39 20.29 -3.50
C ARG A 151 -12.45 19.91 -4.97
N GLY A 152 -13.54 19.21 -5.32
CA GLY A 152 -13.94 18.92 -6.69
C GLY A 152 -13.09 17.82 -7.36
N ALA A 153 -13.76 16.81 -7.89
CA ALA A 153 -13.14 15.77 -8.69
C ALA A 153 -12.33 16.41 -9.83
N LYS A 154 -11.00 16.28 -9.79
CA LYS A 154 -10.17 16.61 -10.95
C LYS A 154 -10.24 15.44 -11.93
N LYS A 155 -10.68 15.72 -13.15
CA LYS A 155 -10.59 14.74 -14.24
C LYS A 155 -9.16 14.24 -14.39
N LEU A 156 -9.01 12.92 -14.53
CA LEU A 156 -7.73 12.33 -14.92
C LEU A 156 -7.27 12.93 -16.25
N PRO A 157 -5.95 13.14 -16.43
CA PRO A 157 -5.39 13.50 -17.74
C PRO A 157 -5.78 12.41 -18.74
N GLN A 158 -6.37 12.81 -19.83
CA GLN A 158 -6.67 11.87 -20.94
C GLN A 158 -5.36 11.42 -21.59
N ALA A 159 -5.26 10.13 -21.90
CA ALA A 159 -4.12 9.50 -22.56
C ALA A 159 -3.90 10.04 -23.98
#